data_da872c4ac29d042707d1a1eb1f96ec52
#
_entry.id   da872c4ac29d042707d1a1eb1f96ec52
#
_cell.length_a   1.000
_cell.length_b   1.000
_cell.length_c   1.000
_cell.angle_alpha   90.00
_cell.angle_beta   90.00
_cell.angle_gamma   90.00
#
_symmetry.space_group_name_H-M   'P 1'
#
loop_
_entity.id
_entity.type
_entity.pdbx_description
1 polymer ?
#
loop_
_entity_poly.entity_id
_entity_poly.type
_entity_poly.pdbx_seq_one_letter_code
_entity_poly.pdbx_strand_id
1 'polypeptide(L)'
;MLTGLIFLFSSCEGFLDTKPTDEVVAETAMQTLYDANVAVNGLYKDMKYQDYYGGTIQLLGDQRGDNIQPRVMSTGWVQIYTLGYESESSTYFSTWGRCYETIMRCNTLIANLTKLEVVSASDVVKKNDYLGQAYAVRAL
;
A
#
# COMPACT_ATOMS: atom_id res chain seq x y z
N MET A 1 19.01 -37.82 -49.32
CA MET A 1 19.66 -36.58 -48.85
C MET A 1 18.65 -35.84 -47.99
N LEU A 2 18.81 -35.94 -46.67
CA LEU A 2 17.93 -35.32 -45.69
C LEU A 2 18.64 -34.08 -45.14
N THR A 3 18.31 -32.91 -45.65
CA THR A 3 18.96 -31.65 -45.24
C THR A 3 18.24 -31.15 -43.98
N GLY A 4 18.90 -31.38 -42.82
CA GLY A 4 18.43 -30.95 -41.53
C GLY A 4 18.43 -29.40 -41.44
N LEU A 5 17.26 -28.81 -41.27
CA LEU A 5 17.04 -27.40 -41.00
C LEU A 5 17.33 -27.15 -39.51
N ILE A 6 18.57 -26.72 -39.20
CA ILE A 6 18.93 -26.28 -37.84
C ILE A 6 18.38 -24.90 -37.62
N PHE A 7 17.26 -24.80 -36.93
CA PHE A 7 16.77 -23.52 -36.37
C PHE A 7 17.67 -23.12 -35.21
N LEU A 8 18.52 -22.14 -35.43
CA LEU A 8 19.23 -21.43 -34.37
C LEU A 8 18.26 -20.57 -33.63
N PHE A 9 17.78 -21.05 -32.50
CA PHE A 9 17.05 -20.21 -31.54
C PHE A 9 18.06 -19.31 -30.83
N SER A 10 18.40 -18.16 -31.43
CA SER A 10 19.05 -17.08 -30.71
C SER A 10 18.01 -16.37 -29.88
N SER A 11 17.81 -16.82 -28.65
CA SER A 11 17.07 -16.08 -27.66
C SER A 11 17.89 -14.85 -27.28
N CYS A 12 17.45 -13.66 -27.65
CA CYS A 12 18.00 -12.41 -27.14
C CYS A 12 17.56 -12.27 -25.68
N GLU A 13 18.41 -12.64 -24.73
CA GLU A 13 18.22 -12.30 -23.33
C GLU A 13 18.24 -10.77 -23.18
N GLY A 14 17.21 -10.23 -22.54
CA GLY A 14 17.12 -8.81 -22.18
C GLY A 14 16.35 -7.91 -23.14
N PHE A 15 15.92 -8.37 -24.33
CA PHE A 15 15.12 -7.53 -25.24
C PHE A 15 13.72 -7.20 -24.72
N LEU A 16 13.17 -8.08 -23.87
CA LEU A 16 11.85 -7.91 -23.24
C LEU A 16 11.94 -7.33 -21.82
N ASP A 17 13.13 -7.18 -21.24
CA ASP A 17 13.36 -6.58 -19.93
C ASP A 17 13.38 -5.04 -20.03
N THR A 18 12.27 -4.47 -20.47
CA THR A 18 12.08 -3.02 -20.41
C THR A 18 11.77 -2.59 -18.97
N LYS A 19 12.74 -1.95 -18.34
CA LYS A 19 12.49 -1.28 -17.05
C LYS A 19 11.55 -0.10 -17.26
N PRO A 20 10.50 0.07 -16.43
CA PRO A 20 9.65 1.26 -16.50
C PRO A 20 10.51 2.51 -16.36
N THR A 21 10.28 3.51 -17.22
CA THR A 21 10.99 4.81 -17.14
C THR A 21 10.33 5.78 -16.19
N ASP A 22 9.06 5.55 -15.88
CA ASP A 22 8.19 6.44 -15.09
C ASP A 22 7.97 5.93 -13.66
N GLU A 23 8.42 4.71 -13.35
CA GLU A 23 8.30 4.13 -12.02
C GLU A 23 9.66 3.76 -11.44
N VAL A 24 9.85 4.02 -10.15
CA VAL A 24 11.06 3.60 -9.45
C VAL A 24 11.01 2.10 -9.25
N VAL A 25 11.99 1.37 -9.77
CA VAL A 25 12.09 -0.08 -9.61
C VAL A 25 12.21 -0.43 -8.12
N ALA A 26 11.46 -1.42 -7.67
CA ALA A 26 11.34 -1.77 -6.25
C ALA A 26 12.71 -2.04 -5.57
N GLU A 27 13.67 -2.59 -6.33
CA GLU A 27 15.02 -2.87 -5.84
C GLU A 27 15.85 -1.61 -5.55
N THR A 28 15.54 -0.49 -6.24
CA THR A 28 16.26 0.78 -6.10
C THR A 28 15.45 1.85 -5.36
N ALA A 29 14.20 1.55 -5.01
CA ALA A 29 13.27 2.50 -4.42
C ALA A 29 13.68 3.02 -3.02
N MET A 30 14.52 2.27 -2.30
CA MET A 30 14.97 2.64 -0.96
C MET A 30 16.44 2.26 -0.79
N GLN A 31 17.31 3.26 -0.89
CA GLN A 31 18.76 3.10 -0.70
C GLN A 31 19.29 3.94 0.46
N THR A 32 18.51 4.92 0.93
CA THR A 32 18.94 5.87 1.95
C THR A 32 17.86 6.05 3.04
N LEU A 33 18.26 6.58 4.18
CA LEU A 33 17.31 7.00 5.22
C LEU A 33 16.38 8.13 4.77
N TYR A 34 16.79 8.92 3.77
CA TYR A 34 15.91 9.92 3.17
C TYR A 34 14.76 9.24 2.44
N ASP A 35 15.04 8.22 1.64
CA ASP A 35 13.99 7.44 0.94
C ASP A 35 13.05 6.77 1.93
N ALA A 36 13.60 6.25 3.04
CA ALA A 36 12.82 5.69 4.13
C ALA A 36 11.86 6.72 4.74
N ASN A 37 12.33 7.95 4.98
CA ASN A 37 11.49 9.04 5.48
C ASN A 37 10.36 9.40 4.52
N VAL A 38 10.65 9.46 3.22
CA VAL A 38 9.63 9.71 2.18
C VAL A 38 8.58 8.59 2.20
N ALA A 39 9.01 7.33 2.32
CA ALA A 39 8.10 6.18 2.37
C ALA A 39 7.23 6.19 3.63
N VAL A 40 7.77 6.52 4.81
CA VAL A 40 6.99 6.68 6.06
C VAL A 40 5.95 7.79 5.92
N ASN A 41 6.32 8.94 5.35
CA ASN A 41 5.38 10.02 5.09
C ASN A 41 4.27 9.57 4.10
N GLY A 42 4.62 8.70 3.15
CA GLY A 42 3.67 8.05 2.26
C GLY A 42 2.62 7.22 3.01
N LEU A 43 3.01 6.44 4.02
CA LEU A 43 2.08 5.68 4.85
C LEU A 43 1.08 6.59 5.57
N TYR A 44 1.53 7.69 6.18
CA TYR A 44 0.62 8.65 6.82
C TYR A 44 -0.28 9.37 5.82
N LYS A 45 0.18 9.60 4.59
CA LYS A 45 -0.66 10.11 3.51
C LYS A 45 -1.78 9.11 3.17
N ASP A 46 -1.46 7.82 3.12
CA ASP A 46 -2.45 6.78 2.83
C ASP A 46 -3.55 6.73 3.92
N MET A 47 -3.18 6.89 5.18
CA MET A 47 -4.16 6.95 6.28
C MET A 47 -5.13 8.12 6.15
N LYS A 48 -4.79 9.20 5.44
CA LYS A 48 -5.67 10.36 5.22
C LYS A 48 -6.71 10.16 4.11
N TYR A 49 -6.66 9.07 3.35
CA TYR A 49 -7.66 8.84 2.32
C TYR A 49 -9.06 8.76 2.90
N GLN A 50 -10.03 9.31 2.15
CA GLN A 50 -11.45 9.33 2.51
C GLN A 50 -11.96 7.93 2.83
N ASP A 51 -11.52 6.93 2.07
CA ASP A 51 -11.91 5.51 2.21
C ASP A 51 -11.20 4.79 3.37
N TYR A 52 -10.41 5.51 4.17
CA TYR A 52 -9.68 4.98 5.31
C TYR A 52 -9.92 5.84 6.56
N TYR A 53 -8.88 6.13 7.36
CA TYR A 53 -8.99 6.97 8.56
C TYR A 53 -9.39 8.43 8.27
N GLY A 54 -9.28 8.90 7.03
CA GLY A 54 -9.75 10.24 6.64
C GLY A 54 -11.27 10.43 6.69
N GLY A 55 -12.04 9.35 6.80
CA GLY A 55 -13.50 9.46 6.86
C GLY A 55 -14.22 8.14 7.09
N THR A 56 -14.18 7.22 6.15
CA THR A 56 -15.09 6.07 6.11
C THR A 56 -15.00 5.17 7.35
N ILE A 57 -13.81 4.88 7.89
CA ILE A 57 -13.69 4.02 9.08
C ILE A 57 -14.43 4.61 10.28
N GLN A 58 -14.32 5.92 10.50
CA GLN A 58 -15.00 6.60 11.60
C GLN A 58 -16.52 6.61 11.37
N LEU A 59 -16.94 6.94 10.14
CA LEU A 59 -18.35 6.97 9.78
C LEU A 59 -19.00 5.57 9.86
N LEU A 60 -18.28 4.50 9.53
CA LEU A 60 -18.78 3.13 9.67
C LEU A 60 -19.15 2.80 11.11
N GLY A 61 -18.37 3.25 12.09
CA GLY A 61 -18.66 3.07 13.51
C GLY A 61 -19.85 3.88 13.97
N ASP A 62 -19.84 5.18 13.70
CA ASP A 62 -20.83 6.14 14.20
C ASP A 62 -22.22 5.96 13.60
N GLN A 63 -22.30 5.63 12.30
CA GLN A 63 -23.59 5.37 11.64
C GLN A 63 -24.25 4.09 12.13
N ARG A 64 -23.45 3.07 12.53
CA ARG A 64 -23.98 1.83 13.11
C ARG A 64 -24.38 1.98 14.57
N GLY A 65 -23.80 2.94 15.26
CA GLY A 65 -24.08 3.23 16.66
C GLY A 65 -25.27 4.18 16.89
N ASP A 66 -26.07 4.49 15.87
CA ASP A 66 -27.17 5.46 15.91
C ASP A 66 -26.75 6.90 16.25
N ASN A 67 -25.44 7.18 16.29
CA ASN A 67 -24.94 8.52 16.65
C ASN A 67 -25.13 9.54 15.54
N ILE A 68 -25.10 9.09 14.28
CA ILE A 68 -25.27 9.94 13.10
C ILE A 68 -26.18 9.29 12.07
N GLN A 69 -26.94 10.11 11.37
CA GLN A 69 -27.79 9.71 10.26
C GLN A 69 -27.31 10.35 8.96
N PRO A 70 -27.26 9.62 7.84
CA PRO A 70 -26.89 10.19 6.56
C PRO A 70 -27.97 11.22 6.12
N ARG A 71 -27.52 12.45 5.82
CA ARG A 71 -28.40 13.49 5.30
C ARG A 71 -28.82 13.23 3.85
N VAL A 72 -27.90 12.66 3.08
CA VAL A 72 -28.13 12.32 1.67
C VAL A 72 -28.24 10.81 1.56
N MET A 73 -29.37 10.36 1.05
CA MET A 73 -29.67 8.94 0.85
C MET A 73 -28.94 8.41 -0.39
N SER A 74 -27.60 8.46 -0.40
CA SER A 74 -26.84 7.71 -1.37
C SER A 74 -26.83 6.23 -0.97
N THR A 75 -26.88 5.34 -1.96
CA THR A 75 -27.07 3.90 -1.75
C THR A 75 -26.07 3.30 -0.75
N GLY A 76 -24.79 3.66 -0.83
CA GLY A 76 -23.76 3.10 0.05
C GLY A 76 -23.90 3.51 1.52
N TRP A 77 -24.20 4.77 1.81
CA TRP A 77 -24.38 5.26 3.17
C TRP A 77 -25.69 4.78 3.81
N VAL A 78 -26.75 4.67 3.03
CA VAL A 78 -28.02 4.10 3.49
C VAL A 78 -27.84 2.63 3.87
N GLN A 79 -27.13 1.85 3.10
CA GLN A 79 -26.85 0.44 3.41
C GLN A 79 -26.09 0.30 4.75
N ILE A 80 -25.15 1.20 5.03
CA ILE A 80 -24.43 1.21 6.30
C ILE A 80 -25.38 1.53 7.45
N TYR A 81 -26.18 2.57 7.33
CA TYR A 81 -27.11 3.03 8.35
C TYR A 81 -28.23 2.01 8.64
N THR A 82 -28.79 1.40 7.60
CA THR A 82 -29.88 0.43 7.72
C THR A 82 -29.40 -1.01 8.00
N LEU A 83 -28.08 -1.21 8.14
CA LEU A 83 -27.46 -2.54 8.27
C LEU A 83 -27.77 -3.48 7.09
N GLY A 84 -28.16 -2.91 5.94
CA GLY A 84 -28.42 -3.63 4.70
C GLY A 84 -27.12 -3.94 3.98
N TYR A 85 -26.54 -5.10 4.28
CA TYR A 85 -25.26 -5.51 3.68
C TYR A 85 -25.47 -6.19 2.34
N GLU A 86 -24.95 -5.58 1.29
CA GLU A 86 -24.72 -6.24 0.02
C GLU A 86 -23.24 -6.56 -0.12
N SER A 87 -22.93 -7.75 -0.60
CA SER A 87 -21.55 -8.24 -0.75
C SER A 87 -20.69 -7.36 -1.68
N GLU A 88 -21.33 -6.57 -2.53
CA GLU A 88 -20.68 -5.70 -3.53
C GLU A 88 -20.75 -4.21 -3.20
N SER A 89 -20.99 -3.84 -1.95
CA SER A 89 -20.98 -2.43 -1.56
C SER A 89 -19.62 -1.79 -1.80
N SER A 90 -19.54 -0.84 -2.73
CA SER A 90 -18.31 -0.15 -3.11
C SER A 90 -17.62 0.54 -1.91
N THR A 91 -18.37 1.01 -0.93
CA THR A 91 -17.86 1.68 0.28
C THR A 91 -17.06 0.71 1.15
N TYR A 92 -17.54 -0.51 1.35
CA TYR A 92 -16.81 -1.53 2.12
C TYR A 92 -15.58 -2.03 1.36
N PHE A 93 -15.71 -2.26 0.04
CA PHE A 93 -14.60 -2.71 -0.78
C PHE A 93 -13.48 -1.69 -0.85
N SER A 94 -13.78 -0.40 -0.99
CA SER A 94 -12.78 0.66 -0.99
C SER A 94 -12.01 0.70 0.32
N THR A 95 -12.71 0.64 1.45
CA THR A 95 -12.08 0.64 2.78
C THR A 95 -11.21 -0.61 2.99
N TRP A 96 -11.76 -1.80 2.67
CA TRP A 96 -11.01 -3.05 2.74
C TRP A 96 -9.74 -3.00 1.88
N GLY A 97 -9.87 -2.57 0.62
CA GLY A 97 -8.76 -2.41 -0.30
C GLY A 97 -7.68 -1.47 0.24
N ARG A 98 -8.08 -0.34 0.83
CA ARG A 98 -7.14 0.61 1.45
C ARG A 98 -6.39 0.03 2.65
N CYS A 99 -7.07 -0.71 3.51
CA CYS A 99 -6.41 -1.38 4.63
C CYS A 99 -5.29 -2.30 4.14
N TYR A 100 -5.60 -3.17 3.17
CA TYR A 100 -4.63 -4.13 2.66
C TYR A 100 -3.52 -3.48 1.82
N GLU A 101 -3.82 -2.43 1.07
CA GLU A 101 -2.82 -1.63 0.36
C GLU A 101 -1.83 -1.01 1.34
N THR A 102 -2.32 -0.43 2.43
CA THR A 102 -1.48 0.15 3.48
C THR A 102 -0.62 -0.91 4.17
N ILE A 103 -1.20 -2.08 4.49
CA ILE A 103 -0.46 -3.23 5.06
C ILE A 103 0.65 -3.68 4.11
N MET A 104 0.38 -3.79 2.82
CA MET A 104 1.37 -4.16 1.80
C MET A 104 2.52 -3.15 1.76
N ARG A 105 2.22 -1.85 1.78
CA ARG A 105 3.23 -0.78 1.81
C ARG A 105 4.06 -0.82 3.09
N CYS A 106 3.43 -1.06 4.24
CA CYS A 106 4.15 -1.26 5.51
C CYS A 106 5.10 -2.46 5.43
N ASN A 107 4.66 -3.59 4.89
CA ASN A 107 5.48 -4.78 4.75
C ASN A 107 6.70 -4.52 3.83
N THR A 108 6.50 -3.82 2.72
CA THR A 108 7.57 -3.43 1.79
C THR A 108 8.57 -2.50 2.48
N LEU A 109 8.09 -1.50 3.21
CA LEU A 109 8.96 -0.57 3.96
C LEU A 109 9.77 -1.29 5.03
N ILE A 110 9.15 -2.15 5.82
CA ILE A 110 9.81 -2.95 6.86
C ILE A 110 10.89 -3.85 6.25
N ALA A 111 10.59 -4.54 5.16
CA ALA A 111 11.54 -5.42 4.48
C ALA A 111 12.76 -4.65 3.94
N ASN A 112 12.55 -3.47 3.36
CA ASN A 112 13.62 -2.63 2.84
C ASN A 112 14.44 -2.00 3.97
N LEU A 113 13.80 -1.46 5.01
CA LEU A 113 14.50 -0.92 6.18
C LEU A 113 15.36 -1.98 6.87
N THR A 114 14.88 -3.21 6.95
CA THR A 114 15.66 -4.29 7.56
C THR A 114 16.98 -4.54 6.82
N LYS A 115 16.97 -4.44 5.49
CA LYS A 115 18.15 -4.62 4.64
C LYS A 115 19.06 -3.39 4.57
N LEU A 116 18.53 -2.20 4.88
CA LEU A 116 19.28 -0.95 4.79
C LEU A 116 20.42 -0.93 5.80
N GLU A 117 21.64 -0.86 5.33
CA GLU A 117 22.82 -0.73 6.17
C GLU A 117 23.02 0.73 6.59
N VAL A 118 23.21 0.95 7.89
CA VAL A 118 23.52 2.26 8.47
C VAL A 118 24.68 2.12 9.46
N VAL A 119 25.61 3.07 9.43
CA VAL A 119 26.85 2.98 10.19
C VAL A 119 26.82 3.87 11.44
N SER A 120 26.23 5.05 11.36
CA SER A 120 26.24 6.00 12.47
C SER A 120 25.19 5.63 13.53
N ALA A 121 25.52 5.84 14.80
CA ALA A 121 24.58 5.60 15.91
C ALA A 121 23.29 6.43 15.76
N SER A 122 23.38 7.66 15.25
CA SER A 122 22.20 8.51 15.00
C SER A 122 21.31 7.94 13.89
N ASP A 123 21.88 7.31 12.88
CA ASP A 123 21.11 6.72 11.77
C ASP A 123 20.48 5.40 12.19
N VAL A 124 21.09 4.64 13.07
CA VAL A 124 20.48 3.46 13.71
C VAL A 124 19.23 3.86 14.48
N VAL A 125 19.26 4.94 15.24
CA VAL A 125 18.10 5.46 15.98
C VAL A 125 16.98 5.84 15.01
N LYS A 126 17.29 6.60 13.93
CA LYS A 126 16.30 6.97 12.91
C LYS A 126 15.70 5.77 12.20
N LYS A 127 16.54 4.80 11.81
CA LYS A 127 16.08 3.54 11.18
C LYS A 127 15.09 2.82 12.07
N ASN A 128 15.40 2.70 13.37
CA ASN A 128 14.51 2.03 14.34
C ASN A 128 13.22 2.82 14.56
N ASP A 129 13.27 4.15 14.55
CA ASP A 129 12.07 4.99 14.61
C ASP A 129 11.15 4.75 13.40
N TYR A 130 11.69 4.74 12.19
CA TYR A 130 10.91 4.45 10.97
C TYR A 130 10.34 3.04 10.97
N LEU A 131 11.08 2.05 11.47
CA LEU A 131 10.57 0.69 11.67
C LEU A 131 9.41 0.68 12.66
N GLY A 132 9.55 1.36 13.80
CA GLY A 132 8.49 1.48 14.79
C GLY A 132 7.22 2.11 14.22
N GLN A 133 7.34 3.18 13.44
CA GLN A 133 6.22 3.83 12.76
C GLN A 133 5.54 2.89 11.76
N ALA A 134 6.31 2.17 10.94
CA ALA A 134 5.78 1.21 9.99
C ALA A 134 5.03 0.05 10.68
N TYR A 135 5.57 -0.47 11.78
CA TYR A 135 4.88 -1.49 12.59
C TYR A 135 3.61 -0.96 13.24
N ALA A 136 3.62 0.27 13.74
CA ALA A 136 2.44 0.91 14.34
C ALA A 136 1.32 1.07 13.32
N VAL A 137 1.63 1.63 12.14
CA VAL A 137 0.64 1.79 11.06
C VAL A 137 0.11 0.45 10.57
N ARG A 138 0.96 -0.59 10.51
CA ARG A 138 0.53 -1.93 10.11
C ARG A 138 -0.41 -2.59 11.12
N ALA A 139 -0.31 -2.23 12.39
CA ALA A 139 -1.13 -2.81 13.48
C ALA A 139 -2.50 -2.15 13.61
N LEU A 140 -2.69 -0.95 13.04
CA LEU A 140 -3.96 -0.24 12.98
C LEU A 140 -4.90 -0.83 11.93
#